data_ce8f678c31d686b8f6e724d8bea7036d
#
_entry.id   ce8f678c31d686b8f6e724d8bea7036d
#
_cell.length_a   1.000
_cell.length_b   1.000
_cell.length_c   1.000
_cell.angle_alpha   90.00
_cell.angle_beta   90.00
_cell.angle_gamma   90.00
#
_symmetry.space_group_name_H-M   'P 1'
#
loop_
_entity.id
_entity.type
_entity.pdbx_description
1 polymer ?
#
loop_
_entity_poly.entity_id
_entity_poly.type
_entity_poly.pdbx_seq_one_letter_code
_entity_poly.pdbx_strand_id
1 'polypeptide(L)'
;SRQPNIRDLQPVTDRTNPLNIRVGNPSLKPSYTNTFTLNFNSYNAKHQRNMVASVLAENTINSITNQVTYDSESGVRTTTPLNLNGNWRAMGSFSLNTPFKNRSWRFRTYSYLQYRNQNGYSTINKEAPVKSTVKHLTARQRLQLTYRTKQMEISARAELLYNNSHNNVKETRTETYDYRFGTEVQYYFPWGIELFSDLTCFQRSGYGYS
;
A
#
# COMPACT_ATOMS: atom_id res chain seq x y z
N SER A 1 -5.67 8.62 -19.82
CA SER A 1 -4.38 9.31 -20.06
C SER A 1 -4.19 10.46 -19.08
N ARG A 2 -2.95 10.71 -18.69
CA ARG A 2 -2.58 11.84 -17.83
C ARG A 2 -1.61 12.74 -18.60
N GLN A 3 -1.97 14.00 -18.77
CA GLN A 3 -1.11 15.00 -19.37
C GLN A 3 0.02 15.38 -18.39
N PRO A 4 1.23 15.71 -18.89
CA PRO A 4 2.26 16.32 -18.08
C PRO A 4 1.76 17.64 -17.48
N ASN A 5 2.26 17.99 -16.30
CA ASN A 5 1.98 19.30 -15.72
C ASN A 5 2.70 20.40 -16.54
N ILE A 6 2.06 21.58 -16.68
CA ILE A 6 2.66 22.72 -17.41
C ILE A 6 4.05 23.06 -16.84
N ARG A 7 4.23 23.02 -15.53
CA ARG A 7 5.54 23.25 -14.89
C ARG A 7 6.59 22.24 -15.33
N ASP A 8 6.20 20.99 -15.61
CA ASP A 8 7.10 19.93 -16.05
C ASP A 8 7.51 20.08 -17.50
N LEU A 9 6.69 20.77 -18.33
CA LEU A 9 6.94 21.03 -19.74
C LEU A 9 7.74 22.32 -19.99
N GLN A 10 7.71 23.27 -19.05
CA GLN A 10 8.41 24.53 -19.23
C GLN A 10 9.92 24.34 -19.12
N PRO A 11 10.74 24.77 -20.11
CA PRO A 11 12.21 24.66 -20.06
C PRO A 11 12.82 25.72 -19.13
N VAL A 12 12.21 25.90 -17.96
CA VAL A 12 12.62 26.88 -16.95
C VAL A 12 13.27 26.15 -15.80
N THR A 13 14.40 26.68 -15.36
CA THR A 13 15.10 26.19 -14.17
C THR A 13 14.58 26.95 -12.96
N ASP A 14 13.85 26.26 -12.11
CA ASP A 14 13.44 26.79 -10.82
C ASP A 14 14.59 26.65 -9.81
N ARG A 15 15.13 27.78 -9.35
CA ARG A 15 16.21 27.94 -8.37
C ARG A 15 15.76 28.62 -7.08
N THR A 16 14.48 28.64 -6.83
CA THR A 16 13.93 29.25 -5.60
C THR A 16 14.59 28.66 -4.34
N ASN A 17 14.95 27.38 -4.40
CA ASN A 17 15.83 26.74 -3.43
C ASN A 17 17.12 26.34 -4.14
N PRO A 18 18.28 26.99 -3.83
CA PRO A 18 19.55 26.73 -4.51
C PRO A 18 20.11 25.32 -4.33
N LEU A 19 19.70 24.61 -3.28
CA LEU A 19 20.07 23.21 -3.04
C LEU A 19 19.11 22.21 -3.69
N ASN A 20 17.93 22.65 -4.17
CA ASN A 20 16.94 21.80 -4.82
C ASN A 20 16.46 22.47 -6.11
N ILE A 21 17.20 22.25 -7.17
CA ILE A 21 16.91 22.81 -8.49
C ILE A 21 15.93 21.88 -9.22
N ARG A 22 14.92 22.47 -9.87
CA ARG A 22 14.01 21.75 -10.75
C ARG A 22 14.16 22.27 -12.18
N VAL A 23 14.31 21.35 -13.14
CA VAL A 23 14.43 21.66 -14.55
C VAL A 23 13.29 20.96 -15.28
N GLY A 24 12.45 21.71 -15.99
CA GLY A 24 11.36 21.12 -16.77
C GLY A 24 11.88 20.44 -18.05
N ASN A 25 11.04 19.58 -18.63
CA ASN A 25 11.34 18.82 -19.85
C ASN A 25 10.21 18.97 -20.88
N PRO A 26 10.40 19.78 -21.95
CA PRO A 26 9.41 19.95 -23.00
C PRO A 26 9.10 18.69 -23.81
N SER A 27 9.98 17.69 -23.77
CA SER A 27 9.83 16.44 -24.52
C SER A 27 8.91 15.40 -23.83
N LEU A 28 8.29 15.76 -22.71
CA LEU A 28 7.41 14.86 -21.98
C LEU A 28 6.18 14.49 -22.82
N LYS A 29 5.93 13.19 -22.87
CA LYS A 29 4.74 12.60 -23.50
C LYS A 29 3.66 12.33 -22.46
N PRO A 30 2.39 12.36 -22.84
CA PRO A 30 1.30 11.91 -21.97
C PRO A 30 1.50 10.46 -21.51
N SER A 31 1.14 10.19 -20.28
CA SER A 31 1.13 8.83 -19.74
C SER A 31 -0.22 8.16 -19.94
N TYR A 32 -0.21 6.85 -20.17
CA TYR A 32 -1.40 6.03 -20.37
C TYR A 32 -1.38 4.90 -19.33
N THR A 33 -2.45 4.81 -18.55
CA THR A 33 -2.63 3.72 -17.59
C THR A 33 -3.71 2.78 -18.10
N ASN A 34 -3.35 1.53 -18.28
CA ASN A 34 -4.27 0.44 -18.55
C ASN A 34 -4.62 -0.22 -17.22
N THR A 35 -5.90 -0.34 -16.93
CA THR A 35 -6.39 -0.91 -15.69
C THR A 35 -7.30 -2.09 -16.00
N PHE A 36 -6.99 -3.23 -15.41
CA PHE A 36 -7.86 -4.41 -15.38
C PHE A 36 -8.42 -4.57 -13.96
N THR A 37 -9.73 -4.72 -13.85
CA THR A 37 -10.39 -4.92 -12.56
C THR A 37 -11.36 -6.09 -12.66
N LEU A 38 -11.26 -7.02 -11.71
CA LEU A 38 -12.20 -8.12 -11.52
C LEU A 38 -12.77 -8.03 -10.11
N ASN A 39 -14.11 -8.01 -10.01
CA ASN A 39 -14.80 -8.00 -8.73
C ASN A 39 -15.77 -9.19 -8.66
N PHE A 40 -15.71 -9.89 -7.55
CA PHE A 40 -16.62 -10.96 -7.22
C PHE A 40 -17.29 -10.65 -5.88
N ASN A 41 -18.61 -10.75 -5.86
CA ASN A 41 -19.41 -10.60 -4.65
C ASN A 41 -20.46 -11.73 -4.61
N SER A 42 -20.53 -12.44 -3.49
CA SER A 42 -21.48 -13.51 -3.28
C SER A 42 -22.07 -13.44 -1.88
N TYR A 43 -23.38 -13.42 -1.81
CA TYR A 43 -24.10 -13.49 -0.56
C TYR A 43 -25.06 -14.69 -0.56
N ASN A 44 -24.90 -15.55 0.43
CA ASN A 44 -25.79 -16.69 0.66
C ASN A 44 -26.66 -16.43 1.89
N ALA A 45 -27.94 -16.08 1.65
CA ALA A 45 -28.88 -15.73 2.72
C ALA A 45 -29.17 -16.90 3.67
N LYS A 46 -29.24 -18.13 3.18
CA LYS A 46 -29.50 -19.34 3.99
C LYS A 46 -28.41 -19.57 5.03
N HIS A 47 -27.15 -19.34 4.66
CA HIS A 47 -25.98 -19.51 5.51
C HIS A 47 -25.47 -18.18 6.07
N GLN A 48 -26.06 -17.04 5.74
CA GLN A 48 -25.63 -15.69 6.13
C GLN A 48 -24.14 -15.46 5.84
N ARG A 49 -23.66 -16.06 4.74
CA ARG A 49 -22.27 -15.98 4.30
C ARG A 49 -22.11 -14.88 3.26
N ASN A 50 -21.16 -13.99 3.48
CA ASN A 50 -20.74 -12.99 2.52
C ASN A 50 -19.29 -13.22 2.10
N MET A 51 -19.03 -13.24 0.78
CA MET A 51 -17.71 -13.35 0.18
C MET A 51 -17.52 -12.21 -0.80
N VAL A 52 -16.41 -11.50 -0.70
CA VAL A 52 -16.00 -10.46 -1.63
C VAL A 52 -14.58 -10.72 -2.04
N ALA A 53 -14.31 -10.72 -3.33
CA ALA A 53 -12.96 -10.78 -3.86
C ALA A 53 -12.78 -9.71 -4.93
N SER A 54 -11.62 -9.07 -4.96
CA SER A 54 -11.26 -8.14 -6.02
C SER A 54 -9.82 -8.32 -6.45
N VAL A 55 -9.58 -8.15 -7.74
CA VAL A 55 -8.24 -8.12 -8.33
C VAL A 55 -8.16 -6.86 -9.18
N LEU A 56 -7.07 -6.13 -9.04
CA LEU A 56 -6.73 -4.99 -9.87
C LEU A 56 -5.31 -5.16 -10.37
N ALA A 57 -5.13 -4.98 -11.68
CA ALA A 57 -3.82 -4.90 -12.30
C ALA A 57 -3.73 -3.61 -13.14
N GLU A 58 -2.64 -2.87 -12.97
CA GLU A 58 -2.41 -1.64 -13.70
C GLU A 58 -1.00 -1.66 -14.31
N ASN A 59 -0.91 -1.17 -15.54
CA ASN A 59 0.35 -0.91 -16.23
C ASN A 59 0.33 0.51 -16.78
N THR A 60 1.40 1.28 -16.53
CA THR A 60 1.51 2.65 -16.99
C THR A 60 2.60 2.76 -18.06
N ILE A 61 2.18 3.15 -19.25
CA ILE A 61 3.05 3.46 -20.40
C ILE A 61 3.39 4.94 -20.35
N ASN A 62 4.64 5.30 -20.65
CA ASN A 62 5.17 6.66 -20.57
C ASN A 62 4.95 7.30 -19.20
N SER A 63 5.11 6.52 -18.12
CA SER A 63 4.98 7.04 -16.77
C SER A 63 5.92 8.20 -16.55
N ILE A 64 5.38 9.35 -16.10
CA ILE A 64 6.19 10.51 -15.77
C ILE A 64 6.82 10.28 -14.40
N THR A 65 8.13 10.23 -14.37
CA THR A 65 8.96 10.04 -13.19
C THR A 65 10.06 11.09 -13.14
N ASN A 66 10.74 11.22 -12.02
CA ASN A 66 11.83 12.16 -11.86
C ASN A 66 13.18 11.46 -11.98
N GLN A 67 14.07 12.02 -12.78
CA GLN A 67 15.49 11.80 -12.68
C GLN A 67 16.04 12.74 -11.62
N VAL A 68 16.74 12.18 -10.64
CA VAL A 68 17.38 12.95 -9.58
C VAL A 68 18.86 12.84 -9.74
N THR A 69 19.54 13.99 -9.92
CA THR A 69 20.99 14.11 -9.92
C THR A 69 21.43 14.78 -8.63
N TYR A 70 22.34 14.14 -7.92
CA TYR A 70 22.93 14.68 -6.71
C TYR A 70 24.41 14.96 -6.93
N ASP A 71 24.84 16.18 -6.64
CA ASP A 71 26.24 16.60 -6.67
C ASP A 71 26.73 16.67 -5.22
N SER A 72 27.66 15.79 -4.85
CA SER A 72 28.17 15.71 -3.48
C SER A 72 29.12 16.84 -3.11
N GLU A 73 29.73 17.52 -4.10
CA GLU A 73 30.63 18.64 -3.85
C GLU A 73 29.86 19.90 -3.48
N SER A 74 28.80 20.21 -4.25
CA SER A 74 27.97 21.41 -4.02
C SER A 74 26.77 21.14 -3.10
N GLY A 75 26.43 19.88 -2.83
CA GLY A 75 25.21 19.49 -2.10
C GLY A 75 23.93 19.74 -2.90
N VAL A 76 24.03 20.10 -4.19
CA VAL A 76 22.88 20.46 -5.03
C VAL A 76 22.19 19.20 -5.55
N ARG A 77 20.88 19.17 -5.39
CA ARG A 77 19.98 18.17 -5.97
C ARG A 77 19.22 18.76 -7.15
N THR A 78 19.43 18.21 -8.34
CA THR A 78 18.68 18.60 -9.54
C THR A 78 17.65 17.53 -9.86
N THR A 79 16.41 17.94 -10.11
CA THR A 79 15.29 17.06 -10.45
C THR A 79 14.75 17.42 -11.83
N THR A 80 14.71 16.45 -12.74
CA THR A 80 14.19 16.61 -14.11
C THR A 80 13.13 15.53 -14.36
N PRO A 81 11.90 15.88 -14.76
CA PRO A 81 10.88 14.90 -15.10
C PRO A 81 11.20 14.25 -16.46
N LEU A 82 10.93 12.95 -16.56
CA LEU A 82 11.08 12.18 -17.78
C LEU A 82 10.03 11.08 -17.90
N ASN A 83 9.83 10.55 -19.12
CA ASN A 83 8.97 9.39 -19.32
C ASN A 83 9.75 8.10 -19.15
N LEU A 84 9.17 7.13 -18.47
CA LEU A 84 9.75 5.81 -18.25
C LEU A 84 8.67 4.73 -18.30
N ASN A 85 9.00 3.62 -18.94
CA ASN A 85 8.14 2.43 -19.01
C ASN A 85 8.50 1.40 -17.94
N GLY A 86 7.57 0.45 -17.71
CA GLY A 86 7.75 -0.66 -16.81
C GLY A 86 7.22 -0.43 -15.41
N ASN A 87 6.43 0.65 -15.19
CA ASN A 87 5.70 0.84 -13.96
C ASN A 87 4.40 0.05 -14.00
N TRP A 88 4.23 -0.86 -13.05
CA TRP A 88 3.02 -1.64 -12.92
C TRP A 88 2.73 -1.98 -11.47
N ARG A 89 1.47 -2.24 -11.18
CA ARG A 89 1.04 -2.78 -9.91
C ARG A 89 -0.04 -3.83 -10.09
N ALA A 90 -0.04 -4.81 -9.22
CA ALA A 90 -1.13 -5.75 -9.08
C ALA A 90 -1.53 -5.84 -7.62
N MET A 91 -2.83 -5.90 -7.36
CA MET A 91 -3.34 -6.10 -6.01
C MET A 91 -4.56 -7.01 -6.03
N GLY A 92 -4.68 -7.79 -4.97
CA GLY A 92 -5.82 -8.64 -4.72
C GLY A 92 -6.32 -8.48 -3.31
N SER A 93 -7.62 -8.58 -3.12
CA SER A 93 -8.23 -8.65 -1.80
C SER A 93 -9.29 -9.74 -1.76
N PHE A 94 -9.41 -10.36 -0.60
CA PHE A 94 -10.43 -11.34 -0.30
C PHE A 94 -11.01 -11.10 1.08
N SER A 95 -12.33 -11.11 1.18
CA SER A 95 -13.06 -10.98 2.44
C SER A 95 -14.11 -12.07 2.54
N LEU A 96 -14.13 -12.74 3.67
CA LEU A 96 -15.16 -13.72 4.01
C LEU A 96 -15.73 -13.38 5.38
N ASN A 97 -17.06 -13.36 5.46
CA ASN A 97 -17.81 -13.27 6.70
C ASN A 97 -18.81 -14.43 6.73
N THR A 98 -18.67 -15.33 7.69
CA THR A 98 -19.51 -16.52 7.80
C THR A 98 -19.79 -16.88 9.25
N PRO A 99 -21.04 -17.14 9.66
CA PRO A 99 -21.34 -17.75 10.93
C PRO A 99 -21.02 -19.26 10.88
N PHE A 100 -20.74 -19.83 12.03
CA PHE A 100 -20.70 -21.28 12.21
C PHE A 100 -22.13 -21.86 12.29
N LYS A 101 -22.23 -23.20 12.34
CA LYS A 101 -23.50 -23.91 12.37
C LYS A 101 -24.45 -23.48 13.48
N ASN A 102 -23.94 -23.19 14.66
CA ASN A 102 -24.72 -22.73 15.82
C ASN A 102 -25.02 -21.22 15.82
N ARG A 103 -24.61 -20.46 14.79
CA ARG A 103 -24.79 -19.01 14.62
C ARG A 103 -24.30 -18.10 15.77
N SER A 104 -23.95 -18.67 16.92
CA SER A 104 -23.33 -17.91 18.01
C SER A 104 -21.90 -17.51 17.70
N TRP A 105 -21.23 -18.28 16.86
CA TRP A 105 -19.88 -17.99 16.40
C TRP A 105 -19.90 -17.43 14.97
N ARG A 106 -19.09 -16.41 14.75
CA ARG A 106 -18.88 -15.78 13.44
C ARG A 106 -17.39 -15.64 13.17
N PHE A 107 -17.00 -16.08 11.99
CA PHE A 107 -15.64 -15.92 11.50
C PHE A 107 -15.61 -14.86 10.40
N ARG A 108 -14.65 -13.94 10.51
CA ARG A 108 -14.33 -12.97 9.48
C ARG A 108 -12.85 -13.08 9.13
N THR A 109 -12.56 -13.03 7.85
CA THR A 109 -11.17 -12.90 7.37
C THR A 109 -11.10 -11.83 6.29
N TYR A 110 -9.97 -11.14 6.26
CA TYR A 110 -9.62 -10.20 5.22
C TYR A 110 -8.17 -10.42 4.85
N SER A 111 -7.94 -10.76 3.58
CA SER A 111 -6.62 -10.94 2.99
C SER A 111 -6.39 -9.85 1.94
N TYR A 112 -5.21 -9.27 1.91
CA TYR A 112 -4.80 -8.28 0.94
C TYR A 112 -3.37 -8.54 0.53
N LEU A 113 -3.12 -8.50 -0.78
CA LEU A 113 -1.79 -8.63 -1.37
C LEU A 113 -1.63 -7.55 -2.42
N GLN A 114 -0.52 -6.80 -2.36
CA GLN A 114 -0.16 -5.84 -3.38
C GLN A 114 1.30 -6.01 -3.75
N TYR A 115 1.56 -6.02 -5.05
CA TYR A 115 2.90 -5.90 -5.59
C TYR A 115 2.98 -4.68 -6.49
N ARG A 116 4.04 -3.88 -6.33
CA ARG A 116 4.31 -2.70 -7.15
C ARG A 116 5.74 -2.76 -7.65
N ASN A 117 5.91 -2.48 -8.94
CA ASN A 117 7.20 -2.24 -9.59
C ASN A 117 7.24 -0.79 -10.06
N GLN A 118 8.19 -0.03 -9.53
CA GLN A 118 8.34 1.39 -9.84
C GLN A 118 9.77 1.67 -10.32
N ASN A 119 9.88 2.26 -11.51
CA ASN A 119 11.13 2.61 -12.13
C ASN A 119 11.39 4.12 -12.03
N GLY A 120 12.65 4.47 -11.91
CA GLY A 120 13.16 5.84 -11.93
C GLY A 120 14.59 5.88 -12.41
N TYR A 121 15.21 7.05 -12.42
CA TYR A 121 16.64 7.22 -12.63
C TYR A 121 17.26 7.97 -11.46
N SER A 122 18.45 7.56 -11.08
CA SER A 122 19.27 8.26 -10.09
C SER A 122 20.67 8.45 -10.66
N THR A 123 21.26 9.59 -10.40
CA THR A 123 22.64 9.92 -10.81
C THR A 123 23.35 10.51 -9.59
N ILE A 124 24.55 10.06 -9.31
CA ILE A 124 25.41 10.57 -8.23
C ILE A 124 26.68 11.09 -8.89
N ASN A 125 27.12 12.29 -8.50
CA ASN A 125 28.40 12.90 -8.90
C ASN A 125 28.64 12.95 -10.42
N LYS A 126 27.60 13.33 -11.19
CA LYS A 126 27.68 13.47 -12.66
C LYS A 126 28.01 12.17 -13.40
N GLU A 127 27.92 11.02 -12.77
CA GLU A 127 28.00 9.73 -13.42
C GLU A 127 26.81 9.48 -14.38
N ALA A 128 26.92 8.42 -15.17
CA ALA A 128 25.80 8.05 -16.05
C ALA A 128 24.53 7.73 -15.24
N PRO A 129 23.33 8.16 -15.67
CA PRO A 129 22.10 7.85 -14.99
C PRO A 129 21.87 6.35 -14.86
N VAL A 130 21.73 5.86 -13.65
CA VAL A 130 21.43 4.46 -13.36
C VAL A 130 19.93 4.26 -13.18
N LYS A 131 19.38 3.29 -13.88
CA LYS A 131 17.97 2.92 -13.72
C LYS A 131 17.73 2.33 -12.33
N SER A 132 16.94 3.01 -11.53
CA SER A 132 16.49 2.57 -10.23
C SER A 132 15.16 1.85 -10.36
N THR A 133 15.06 0.63 -9.84
CA THR A 133 13.81 -0.14 -9.77
C THR A 133 13.52 -0.44 -8.32
N VAL A 134 12.38 0.05 -7.85
CA VAL A 134 11.88 -0.25 -6.51
C VAL A 134 10.74 -1.26 -6.64
N LYS A 135 10.93 -2.43 -6.05
CA LYS A 135 9.91 -3.47 -5.92
C LYS A 135 9.34 -3.41 -4.51
N HIS A 136 8.03 -3.34 -4.40
CA HIS A 136 7.35 -3.27 -3.12
C HIS A 136 6.25 -4.33 -3.04
N LEU A 137 6.32 -5.17 -2.02
CA LEU A 137 5.33 -6.17 -1.69
C LEU A 137 4.68 -5.81 -0.34
N THR A 138 3.36 -5.72 -0.32
CA THR A 138 2.57 -5.58 0.91
C THR A 138 1.61 -6.76 0.99
N ALA A 139 1.62 -7.47 2.11
CA ALA A 139 0.66 -8.50 2.43
C ALA A 139 0.00 -8.20 3.78
N ARG A 140 -1.32 -8.27 3.84
CA ARG A 140 -2.09 -8.10 5.07
C ARG A 140 -3.04 -9.26 5.24
N GLN A 141 -3.04 -9.85 6.42
CA GLN A 141 -4.01 -10.86 6.84
C GLN A 141 -4.66 -10.42 8.13
N ARG A 142 -5.99 -10.36 8.14
CA ARG A 142 -6.79 -10.11 9.35
C ARG A 142 -7.73 -11.27 9.57
N LEU A 143 -7.77 -11.75 10.79
CA LEU A 143 -8.68 -12.79 11.27
C LEU A 143 -9.47 -12.22 12.44
N GLN A 144 -10.74 -12.54 12.50
CA GLN A 144 -11.60 -12.20 13.63
C GLN A 144 -12.54 -13.35 13.91
N LEU A 145 -12.62 -13.74 15.16
CA LEU A 145 -13.58 -14.72 15.68
C LEU A 145 -14.47 -14.00 16.70
N THR A 146 -15.77 -14.02 16.48
CA THR A 146 -16.75 -13.40 17.37
C THR A 146 -17.69 -14.46 17.91
N TYR A 147 -17.87 -14.45 19.21
CA TYR A 147 -18.93 -15.20 19.92
C TYR A 147 -20.00 -14.24 20.39
N ARG A 148 -21.25 -14.53 20.04
CA ARG A 148 -22.38 -13.66 20.36
C ARG A 148 -23.53 -14.44 20.98
N THR A 149 -24.03 -13.93 22.08
CA THR A 149 -25.27 -14.34 22.74
C THR A 149 -26.26 -13.18 22.79
N LYS A 150 -27.40 -13.33 23.48
CA LYS A 150 -28.34 -12.22 23.70
C LYS A 150 -27.77 -11.11 24.60
N GLN A 151 -26.86 -11.45 25.49
CA GLN A 151 -26.35 -10.55 26.54
C GLN A 151 -24.88 -10.19 26.36
N MET A 152 -24.14 -10.93 25.54
CA MET A 152 -22.70 -10.80 25.47
C MET A 152 -22.21 -10.97 24.02
N GLU A 153 -21.25 -10.13 23.64
CA GLU A 153 -20.43 -10.33 22.43
C GLU A 153 -18.95 -10.27 22.81
N ILE A 154 -18.21 -11.29 22.43
CA ILE A 154 -16.75 -11.34 22.59
C ILE A 154 -16.13 -11.56 21.23
N SER A 155 -15.18 -10.71 20.86
CA SER A 155 -14.39 -10.83 19.64
C SER A 155 -12.90 -10.96 19.96
N ALA A 156 -12.25 -11.91 19.31
CA ALA A 156 -10.79 -11.99 19.23
C ALA A 156 -10.35 -11.66 17.80
N ARG A 157 -9.34 -10.81 17.64
CA ARG A 157 -8.80 -10.40 16.35
C ARG A 157 -7.29 -10.53 16.30
N ALA A 158 -6.79 -10.96 15.15
CA ALA A 158 -5.37 -10.99 14.84
C ALA A 158 -5.15 -10.35 13.47
N GLU A 159 -4.12 -9.55 13.36
CA GLU A 159 -3.71 -8.92 12.09
C GLU A 159 -2.20 -9.03 11.94
N LEU A 160 -1.78 -9.43 10.75
CA LEU A 160 -0.40 -9.37 10.29
C LEU A 160 -0.34 -8.43 9.08
N LEU A 161 0.57 -7.48 9.12
CA LEU A 161 0.97 -6.67 7.97
C LEU A 161 2.45 -6.93 7.70
N TYR A 162 2.73 -7.41 6.51
CA TYR A 162 4.07 -7.62 5.99
C TYR A 162 4.36 -6.63 4.88
N ASN A 163 5.49 -5.95 4.95
CA ASN A 163 6.01 -5.11 3.88
C ASN A 163 7.43 -5.52 3.55
N ASN A 164 7.71 -5.64 2.25
CA ASN A 164 9.04 -5.85 1.71
C ASN A 164 9.28 -4.82 0.63
N SER A 165 10.39 -4.11 0.72
CA SER A 165 10.84 -3.16 -0.28
C SER A 165 12.28 -3.46 -0.68
N HIS A 166 12.52 -3.56 -1.97
CA HIS A 166 13.84 -3.78 -2.53
C HIS A 166 14.16 -2.72 -3.58
N ASN A 167 15.31 -2.08 -3.45
CA ASN A 167 15.85 -1.12 -4.40
C ASN A 167 17.15 -1.69 -4.99
N ASN A 168 17.23 -1.82 -6.32
CA ASN A 168 18.38 -2.39 -7.00
C ASN A 168 19.63 -1.50 -7.00
N VAL A 169 19.48 -0.17 -6.85
CA VAL A 169 20.63 0.76 -6.89
C VAL A 169 21.29 0.88 -5.52
N LYS A 170 20.46 0.94 -4.47
CA LYS A 170 20.96 1.03 -3.09
C LYS A 170 21.24 -0.33 -2.48
N GLU A 171 20.90 -1.42 -3.19
CA GLU A 171 20.93 -2.81 -2.69
C GLU A 171 20.26 -2.96 -1.31
N THR A 172 19.40 -1.99 -0.97
CA THR A 172 18.69 -1.99 0.31
C THR A 172 17.45 -2.85 0.19
N ARG A 173 17.34 -3.80 1.11
CA ARG A 173 16.14 -4.59 1.33
C ARG A 173 15.60 -4.25 2.71
N THR A 174 14.37 -3.81 2.77
CA THR A 174 13.68 -3.54 4.01
C THR A 174 12.52 -4.50 4.16
N GLU A 175 12.49 -5.25 5.24
CA GLU A 175 11.40 -6.16 5.59
C GLU A 175 10.83 -5.74 6.94
N THR A 176 9.51 -5.52 6.98
CA THR A 176 8.84 -5.13 8.22
C THR A 176 7.60 -5.98 8.46
N TYR A 177 7.38 -6.27 9.72
CA TYR A 177 6.23 -7.03 10.20
C TYR A 177 5.54 -6.24 11.31
N ASP A 178 4.24 -6.01 11.15
CA ASP A 178 3.38 -5.45 12.17
C ASP A 178 2.38 -6.50 12.61
N TYR A 179 2.38 -6.84 13.88
CA TYR A 179 1.44 -7.78 14.50
C TYR A 179 0.49 -7.00 15.39
N ARG A 180 -0.80 -7.29 15.27
CA ARG A 180 -1.84 -6.77 16.16
C ARG A 180 -2.69 -7.90 16.67
N PHE A 181 -2.88 -7.95 17.97
CA PHE A 181 -3.82 -8.85 18.63
C PHE A 181 -4.77 -8.02 19.47
N GLY A 182 -6.04 -8.29 19.36
CA GLY A 182 -7.04 -7.54 20.11
C GLY A 182 -8.18 -8.43 20.57
N THR A 183 -8.76 -8.04 21.68
CA THR A 183 -9.99 -8.60 22.23
C THR A 183 -10.97 -7.47 22.49
N GLU A 184 -12.22 -7.71 22.16
CA GLU A 184 -13.33 -6.80 22.40
C GLU A 184 -14.40 -7.57 23.14
N VAL A 185 -14.89 -7.00 24.24
CA VAL A 185 -15.94 -7.58 25.08
C VAL A 185 -17.04 -6.54 25.24
N GLN A 186 -18.26 -6.94 24.94
CA GLN A 186 -19.46 -6.15 25.13
C GLN A 186 -20.46 -6.98 25.92
N TYR A 187 -20.96 -6.42 27.01
CA TYR A 187 -21.91 -7.09 27.86
C TYR A 187 -23.11 -6.18 28.19
N TYR A 188 -24.31 -6.68 27.95
CA TYR A 188 -25.56 -6.00 28.19
C TYR A 188 -26.22 -6.54 29.47
N PHE A 189 -26.27 -5.71 30.49
CA PHE A 189 -26.97 -6.04 31.75
C PHE A 189 -28.50 -5.94 31.58
N PRO A 190 -29.27 -6.82 32.27
CA PRO A 190 -30.73 -6.79 32.17
C PRO A 190 -31.39 -5.44 32.57
N TRP A 191 -30.70 -4.63 33.33
CA TRP A 191 -31.11 -3.32 33.82
C TRP A 191 -30.74 -2.14 32.89
N GLY A 192 -30.30 -2.42 31.67
CA GLY A 192 -30.01 -1.41 30.63
C GLY A 192 -28.62 -0.79 30.67
N ILE A 193 -27.70 -1.32 31.48
CA ILE A 193 -26.27 -0.92 31.44
C ILE A 193 -25.53 -1.78 30.41
N GLU A 194 -24.63 -1.14 29.70
CA GLU A 194 -23.69 -1.77 28.76
C GLU A 194 -22.26 -1.60 29.26
N LEU A 195 -21.51 -2.68 29.32
CA LEU A 195 -20.08 -2.68 29.55
C LEU A 195 -19.37 -2.95 28.21
N PHE A 196 -18.45 -2.07 27.84
CA PHE A 196 -17.60 -2.24 26.67
C PHE A 196 -16.12 -2.17 27.07
N SER A 197 -15.32 -3.11 26.55
CA SER A 197 -13.85 -3.14 26.71
C SER A 197 -13.19 -3.53 25.41
N ASP A 198 -12.20 -2.76 24.97
CA ASP A 198 -11.30 -3.07 23.83
C ASP A 198 -9.86 -3.05 24.31
N LEU A 199 -9.16 -4.16 24.14
CA LEU A 199 -7.75 -4.30 24.43
C LEU A 199 -7.02 -4.64 23.12
N THR A 200 -5.98 -3.88 22.81
CA THR A 200 -5.17 -4.12 21.62
C THR A 200 -3.68 -4.11 21.98
N CYS A 201 -3.00 -5.20 21.66
CA CYS A 201 -1.55 -5.30 21.72
C CYS A 201 -0.99 -5.12 20.31
N PHE A 202 0.13 -4.41 20.23
CA PHE A 202 0.79 -4.09 18.97
C PHE A 202 2.30 -4.38 19.08
N GLN A 203 2.85 -5.09 18.11
CA GLN A 203 4.28 -5.38 18.02
C GLN A 203 4.78 -5.11 16.61
N ARG A 204 5.95 -4.53 16.51
CA ARG A 204 6.66 -4.25 15.24
C ARG A 204 8.01 -4.95 15.22
N SER A 205 8.39 -5.42 14.02
CA SER A 205 9.69 -6.04 13.78
C SER A 205 10.23 -5.60 12.40
N GLY A 206 11.57 -5.58 12.26
CA GLY A 206 12.22 -5.21 11.00
C GLY A 206 12.37 -3.71 10.75
N TYR A 207 11.97 -2.85 11.68
CA TYR A 207 12.23 -1.40 11.62
C TYR A 207 13.63 -1.13 12.17
N GLY A 208 14.61 -0.95 11.28
CA GLY A 208 15.93 -0.50 11.67
C GLY A 208 15.86 0.95 12.19
N TYR A 209 16.23 1.16 13.43
CA TYR A 209 16.55 2.51 13.90
C TYR A 209 17.96 2.82 13.38
N SER A 210 18.05 3.68 12.37
CA SER A 210 19.30 4.31 11.92
C SER A 210 19.41 5.66 12.55
#